data_194ed9ca3032da12b778a567bc34e36a
#
_entry.id   194ed9ca3032da12b778a567bc34e36a
#
_cell.length_a   1.000
_cell.length_b   1.000
_cell.length_c   1.000
_cell.angle_alpha   90.00
_cell.angle_beta   90.00
_cell.angle_gamma   90.00
#
_symmetry.space_group_name_H-M   'P 1'
#
loop_
_entity.id
_entity.type
_entity.pdbx_description
1 polymer ?
#
loop_
_entity_poly.entity_id
_entity_poly.type
_entity_poly.pdbx_seq_one_letter_code
_entity_poly.pdbx_strand_id
1 'polypeptide(L)'
;MQPSGTYTPEQFEIMVHNLTDVVHGEGGTARGIGWNAPYKIAGKTGTAQVKGVGQGESYVESRTAEHLRDHALFIAFAPVDDPQIAVAVIVENGGHGGSVAAPIARKLMDQYLIGNAGPAVKVSVPTSGDAD
;
A
#
# COMPACT_ATOMS: atom_id res chain seq x y z
N MET A 1 -25.71 -12.79 -0.42
CA MET A 1 -24.82 -12.83 0.74
C MET A 1 -24.94 -11.47 1.43
N GLN A 2 -25.54 -11.38 2.61
CA GLN A 2 -25.62 -10.13 3.37
C GLN A 2 -24.22 -9.83 3.91
N PRO A 3 -23.70 -8.58 3.80
CA PRO A 3 -22.44 -8.25 4.41
C PRO A 3 -22.57 -8.38 5.93
N SER A 4 -21.71 -9.18 6.52
CA SER A 4 -21.65 -9.37 7.97
C SER A 4 -20.91 -8.17 8.59
N GLY A 5 -21.63 -7.13 8.89
CA GLY A 5 -21.12 -5.95 9.58
C GLY A 5 -21.65 -4.67 8.94
N THR A 6 -22.58 -4.06 9.62
CA THR A 6 -23.05 -2.70 9.28
C THR A 6 -22.21 -1.72 10.07
N TYR A 7 -21.35 -0.98 9.39
CA TYR A 7 -20.71 0.20 9.96
C TYR A 7 -21.66 1.38 9.89
N THR A 8 -21.70 2.20 10.93
CA THR A 8 -22.41 3.48 10.86
C THR A 8 -21.66 4.44 9.93
N PRO A 9 -22.37 5.44 9.34
CA PRO A 9 -21.70 6.49 8.57
C PRO A 9 -20.52 7.14 9.32
N GLU A 10 -20.69 7.41 10.61
CA GLU A 10 -19.65 8.02 11.46
C GLU A 10 -18.42 7.10 11.61
N GLN A 11 -18.63 5.79 11.78
CA GLN A 11 -17.53 4.82 11.85
C GLN A 11 -16.76 4.75 10.53
N PHE A 12 -17.49 4.83 9.43
CA PHE A 12 -16.88 4.86 8.10
C PHE A 12 -16.05 6.13 7.88
N GLU A 13 -16.58 7.29 8.26
CA GLU A 13 -15.87 8.57 8.17
C GLU A 13 -14.58 8.56 9.02
N ILE A 14 -14.64 8.06 10.26
CA ILE A 14 -13.46 7.92 11.11
C ILE A 14 -12.41 7.01 10.45
N MET A 15 -12.83 5.89 9.87
CA MET A 15 -11.92 4.98 9.18
C MET A 15 -11.25 5.66 7.99
N VAL A 16 -12.01 6.35 7.14
CA VAL A 16 -11.48 7.08 5.98
C VAL A 16 -10.53 8.19 6.41
N HIS A 17 -10.86 8.93 7.47
CA HIS A 17 -10.00 9.95 8.04
C HIS A 17 -8.66 9.36 8.50
N ASN A 18 -8.68 8.29 9.29
CA ASN A 18 -7.48 7.62 9.75
C ASN A 18 -6.62 7.08 8.61
N LEU A 19 -7.22 6.50 7.57
CA LEU A 19 -6.50 6.04 6.38
C LEU A 19 -5.91 7.21 5.57
N THR A 20 -6.55 8.37 5.60
CA THR A 20 -6.03 9.60 4.97
C THR A 20 -4.81 10.11 5.74
N ASP A 21 -4.83 10.06 7.07
CA ASP A 21 -3.72 10.48 7.93
C ASP A 21 -2.47 9.61 7.78
N VAL A 22 -2.62 8.35 7.39
CA VAL A 22 -1.47 7.48 7.03
C VAL A 22 -0.62 8.10 5.91
N VAL A 23 -1.26 8.83 4.98
CA VAL A 23 -0.60 9.42 3.81
C VAL A 23 -0.36 10.92 3.99
N HIS A 24 -1.27 11.65 4.61
CA HIS A 24 -1.22 13.12 4.67
C HIS A 24 -0.94 13.67 6.08
N GLY A 25 -1.04 12.85 7.13
CA GLY A 25 -0.73 13.23 8.50
C GLY A 25 0.77 13.39 8.76
N GLU A 26 1.13 14.24 9.73
CA GLU A 26 2.55 14.50 10.08
C GLU A 26 3.32 13.25 10.51
N GLY A 27 2.67 12.31 11.18
CA GLY A 27 3.22 11.01 11.60
C GLY A 27 2.88 9.86 10.65
N GLY A 28 2.34 10.13 9.46
CA GLY A 28 1.86 9.10 8.55
C GLY A 28 2.98 8.18 8.03
N THR A 29 2.77 6.86 8.12
CA THR A 29 3.75 5.84 7.70
C THR A 29 3.98 5.82 6.19
N ALA A 30 3.10 6.41 5.39
CA ALA A 30 3.23 6.59 3.94
C ALA A 30 3.28 8.08 3.54
N ARG A 31 3.67 8.99 4.44
CA ARG A 31 3.69 10.43 4.20
C ARG A 31 4.46 10.82 2.94
N GLY A 32 5.49 10.08 2.59
CA GLY A 32 6.31 10.37 1.40
C GLY A 32 5.51 10.41 0.10
N ILE A 33 4.44 9.63 -0.03
CA ILE A 33 3.62 9.63 -1.25
C ILE A 33 2.52 10.70 -1.26
N GLY A 34 2.21 11.28 -0.11
CA GLY A 34 1.25 12.40 0.01
C GLY A 34 1.85 13.74 -0.44
N TRP A 35 3.19 13.82 -0.45
CA TRP A 35 3.89 15.02 -0.86
C TRP A 35 3.61 15.35 -2.32
N ASN A 36 3.15 16.58 -2.59
CA ASN A 36 2.76 17.02 -3.94
C ASN A 36 1.69 16.17 -4.65
N ALA A 37 0.88 15.41 -3.92
CA ALA A 37 -0.25 14.73 -4.52
C ALA A 37 -1.34 15.73 -4.88
N PRO A 38 -1.79 15.80 -6.15
CA PRO A 38 -2.86 16.73 -6.57
C PRO A 38 -4.26 16.23 -6.16
N TYR A 39 -4.34 15.10 -5.49
CA TYR A 39 -5.54 14.48 -4.93
C TYR A 39 -5.23 13.88 -3.56
N LYS A 40 -6.27 13.72 -2.74
CA LYS A 40 -6.11 13.04 -1.45
C LYS A 40 -6.16 11.54 -1.60
N ILE A 41 -5.27 10.87 -0.87
CA ILE A 41 -5.10 9.42 -0.87
C ILE A 41 -5.41 8.91 0.55
N ALA A 42 -6.25 7.90 0.63
CA ALA A 42 -6.44 7.10 1.84
C ALA A 42 -5.73 5.75 1.63
N GLY A 43 -4.94 5.31 2.61
CA GLY A 43 -4.17 4.09 2.45
C GLY A 43 -3.68 3.49 3.76
N LYS A 44 -3.10 2.29 3.67
CA LYS A 44 -2.52 1.58 4.81
C LYS A 44 -1.30 0.80 4.39
N THR A 45 -0.21 1.01 5.11
CA THR A 45 1.00 0.20 4.99
C THR A 45 0.82 -1.14 5.71
N GLY A 46 1.46 -2.17 5.18
CA GLY A 46 1.57 -3.47 5.81
C GLY A 46 2.98 -4.03 5.66
N THR A 47 3.34 -4.93 6.55
CA THR A 47 4.58 -5.68 6.51
C THR A 47 4.27 -7.11 6.91
N ALA A 48 4.49 -8.06 6.01
CA ALA A 48 4.29 -9.47 6.31
C ALA A 48 5.63 -10.13 6.61
N GLN A 49 5.77 -10.61 7.85
CA GLN A 49 7.01 -11.23 8.32
C GLN A 49 7.31 -12.54 7.59
N VAL A 50 8.53 -12.65 7.08
CA VAL A 50 9.07 -13.88 6.48
C VAL A 50 9.80 -14.71 7.53
N LYS A 51 10.54 -14.06 8.44
CA LYS A 51 11.28 -14.70 9.52
C LYS A 51 10.76 -14.23 10.88
N GLY A 52 10.49 -15.18 11.78
CA GLY A 52 10.22 -14.85 13.17
C GLY A 52 11.42 -14.18 13.84
N VAL A 53 11.17 -13.07 14.53
CA VAL A 53 12.18 -12.39 15.36
C VAL A 53 12.15 -13.03 16.74
N GLY A 54 13.31 -13.48 17.24
CA GLY A 54 13.41 -14.07 18.58
C GLY A 54 13.05 -13.06 19.68
N GLN A 55 12.62 -13.58 20.81
CA GLN A 55 12.27 -12.75 21.97
C GLN A 55 13.51 -11.93 22.41
N GLY A 56 13.40 -10.60 22.37
CA GLY A 56 14.50 -9.68 22.68
C GLY A 56 15.40 -9.27 21.50
N GLU A 57 15.14 -9.77 20.30
CA GLU A 57 15.81 -9.34 19.07
C GLU A 57 14.99 -8.26 18.34
N SER A 58 15.68 -7.31 17.72
CA SER A 58 15.05 -6.31 16.84
C SER A 58 15.30 -6.66 15.39
N TYR A 59 14.26 -6.57 14.58
CA TYR A 59 14.39 -6.70 13.12
C TYR A 59 15.20 -5.53 12.55
N VAL A 60 16.28 -5.84 11.85
CA VAL A 60 17.12 -4.84 11.16
C VAL A 60 17.23 -5.23 9.69
N GLU A 61 16.46 -4.54 8.83
CA GLU A 61 16.38 -4.82 7.39
C GLU A 61 17.75 -4.83 6.71
N SER A 62 18.61 -3.87 7.03
CA SER A 62 19.95 -3.73 6.43
C SER A 62 20.90 -4.89 6.74
N ARG A 63 20.62 -5.68 7.78
CA ARG A 63 21.41 -6.86 8.19
C ARG A 63 20.74 -8.16 7.81
N THR A 64 19.53 -8.11 7.25
CA THR A 64 18.76 -9.29 6.86
C THR A 64 19.03 -9.61 5.39
N ALA A 65 19.38 -10.86 5.10
CA ALA A 65 19.56 -11.32 3.73
C ALA A 65 18.26 -11.10 2.93
N GLU A 66 18.37 -10.71 1.67
CA GLU A 66 17.23 -10.27 0.84
C GLU A 66 16.04 -11.24 0.89
N HIS A 67 16.29 -12.53 0.70
CA HIS A 67 15.27 -13.59 0.72
C HIS A 67 14.60 -13.82 2.10
N LEU A 68 15.12 -13.20 3.15
CA LEU A 68 14.57 -13.26 4.52
C LEU A 68 13.94 -11.94 4.95
N ARG A 69 13.96 -10.94 4.09
CA ARG A 69 13.29 -9.67 4.37
C ARG A 69 11.78 -9.84 4.32
N ASP A 70 11.10 -9.04 5.09
CA ASP A 70 9.65 -9.03 5.13
C ASP A 70 9.06 -8.56 3.80
N HIS A 71 7.84 -8.99 3.50
CA HIS A 71 7.12 -8.50 2.33
C HIS A 71 6.52 -7.13 2.62
N ALA A 72 6.75 -6.19 1.71
CA ALA A 72 6.17 -4.85 1.79
C ALA A 72 4.79 -4.83 1.16
N LEU A 73 3.80 -4.32 1.90
CA LEU A 73 2.42 -4.21 1.44
C LEU A 73 1.92 -2.77 1.56
N PHE A 74 1.06 -2.39 0.61
CA PHE A 74 0.32 -1.15 0.66
C PHE A 74 -1.02 -1.29 -0.05
N ILE A 75 -2.08 -0.82 0.59
CA ILE A 75 -3.40 -0.68 -0.03
C ILE A 75 -3.82 0.78 0.02
N ALA A 76 -4.49 1.27 -1.02
CA ALA A 76 -4.97 2.64 -1.05
C ALA A 76 -6.15 2.80 -2.01
N PHE A 77 -6.88 3.89 -1.83
CA PHE A 77 -7.84 4.39 -2.80
C PHE A 77 -7.71 5.91 -2.95
N ALA A 78 -8.09 6.41 -4.11
CA ALA A 78 -8.05 7.83 -4.44
C ALA A 78 -9.02 8.18 -5.59
N PRO A 79 -9.44 9.46 -5.69
CA PRO A 79 -9.42 10.50 -4.65
C PRO A 79 -10.28 10.12 -3.45
N VAL A 80 -9.99 10.66 -2.25
CA VAL A 80 -10.78 10.35 -1.04
C VAL A 80 -12.22 10.81 -1.15
N ASP A 81 -12.43 11.97 -1.77
CA ASP A 81 -13.76 12.61 -1.85
C ASP A 81 -14.68 11.94 -2.90
N ASP A 82 -14.09 11.35 -3.95
CA ASP A 82 -14.80 10.62 -5.02
C ASP A 82 -13.90 9.49 -5.54
N PRO A 83 -13.86 8.35 -4.85
CA PRO A 83 -12.95 7.27 -5.17
C PRO A 83 -13.15 6.71 -6.59
N GLN A 84 -12.10 6.78 -7.40
CA GLN A 84 -12.08 6.29 -8.77
C GLN A 84 -11.16 5.09 -8.98
N ILE A 85 -10.18 4.90 -8.10
CA ILE A 85 -9.24 3.78 -8.17
C ILE A 85 -8.94 3.26 -6.77
N ALA A 86 -8.86 1.95 -6.65
CA ALA A 86 -8.26 1.27 -5.51
C ALA A 86 -7.08 0.43 -5.99
N VAL A 87 -6.01 0.42 -5.21
CA VAL A 87 -4.78 -0.32 -5.52
C VAL A 87 -4.35 -1.16 -4.34
N ALA A 88 -3.80 -2.33 -4.62
CA ALA A 88 -3.09 -3.17 -3.66
C ALA A 88 -1.74 -3.55 -4.26
N VAL A 89 -0.67 -3.32 -3.50
CA VAL A 89 0.70 -3.59 -3.91
C VAL A 89 1.36 -4.51 -2.89
N ILE A 90 1.97 -5.57 -3.38
CA ILE A 90 2.82 -6.48 -2.61
C ILE A 90 4.18 -6.52 -3.29
N VAL A 91 5.23 -6.28 -2.52
CA VAL A 91 6.61 -6.44 -2.97
C VAL A 91 7.26 -7.49 -2.10
N GLU A 92 7.48 -8.66 -2.66
CA GLU A 92 8.13 -9.76 -1.96
C GLU A 92 9.54 -9.37 -1.53
N ASN A 93 9.87 -9.66 -0.27
CA ASN A 93 11.15 -9.33 0.35
C ASN A 93 11.56 -7.84 0.23
N GLY A 94 10.57 -6.97 0.04
CA GLY A 94 10.76 -5.54 -0.16
C GLY A 94 10.99 -4.74 1.14
N GLY A 95 10.80 -5.34 2.31
CA GLY A 95 10.94 -4.68 3.60
C GLY A 95 9.72 -3.85 3.98
N HIS A 96 9.83 -2.54 4.07
CA HIS A 96 8.77 -1.67 4.60
C HIS A 96 7.76 -1.17 3.55
N GLY A 97 6.47 -1.37 3.82
CA GLY A 97 5.38 -0.99 2.92
C GLY A 97 5.36 0.50 2.56
N GLY A 98 5.66 1.39 3.51
CA GLY A 98 5.65 2.85 3.29
C GLY A 98 6.75 3.35 2.37
N SER A 99 7.94 2.72 2.39
CA SER A 99 9.10 3.13 1.59
C SER A 99 9.20 2.41 0.24
N VAL A 100 8.60 1.23 0.11
CA VAL A 100 8.75 0.39 -1.09
C VAL A 100 7.42 0.22 -1.84
N ALA A 101 6.36 -0.27 -1.19
CA ALA A 101 5.09 -0.53 -1.84
C ALA A 101 4.27 0.75 -2.11
N ALA A 102 4.26 1.70 -1.18
CA ALA A 102 3.49 2.94 -1.34
C ALA A 102 3.92 3.80 -2.54
N PRO A 103 5.22 4.00 -2.84
CA PRO A 103 5.63 4.73 -4.04
C PRO A 103 5.18 4.09 -5.36
N ILE A 104 5.10 2.76 -5.40
CA ILE A 104 4.58 2.03 -6.57
C ILE A 104 3.08 2.32 -6.73
N ALA A 105 2.32 2.21 -5.63
CA ALA A 105 0.90 2.54 -5.62
C ALA A 105 0.63 3.98 -6.08
N ARG A 106 1.45 4.95 -5.62
CA ARG A 106 1.35 6.35 -6.06
C ARG A 106 1.52 6.49 -7.58
N LYS A 107 2.50 5.84 -8.17
CA LYS A 107 2.72 5.87 -9.63
C LYS A 107 1.53 5.29 -10.41
N LEU A 108 0.92 4.21 -9.91
CA LEU A 108 -0.27 3.62 -10.53
C LEU A 108 -1.47 4.57 -10.47
N MET A 109 -1.69 5.19 -9.31
CA MET A 109 -2.75 6.18 -9.15
C MET A 109 -2.54 7.43 -10.01
N ASP A 110 -1.32 7.96 -10.08
CA ASP A 110 -0.97 9.08 -10.94
C ASP A 110 -1.22 8.75 -12.42
N GLN A 111 -0.84 7.56 -12.88
CA GLN A 111 -1.08 7.11 -14.24
C GLN A 111 -2.56 7.06 -14.57
N TYR A 112 -3.37 6.56 -13.65
CA TYR A 112 -4.81 6.42 -13.87
C TYR A 112 -5.55 7.76 -13.77
N LEU A 113 -5.25 8.57 -12.75
CA LEU A 113 -6.01 9.80 -12.45
C LEU A 113 -5.54 11.01 -13.24
N ILE A 114 -4.26 11.09 -13.58
CA ILE A 114 -3.68 12.26 -14.25
C ILE A 114 -3.33 11.98 -15.71
N GLY A 115 -3.11 10.71 -16.07
CA GLY A 115 -2.82 10.29 -17.45
C GLY A 115 -1.45 10.70 -17.98
N ASN A 116 -0.51 11.09 -17.12
CA ASN A 116 0.75 11.71 -17.50
C ASN A 116 2.00 10.99 -17.03
N ALA A 117 1.93 9.73 -16.78
CA ALA A 117 3.12 9.04 -16.41
C ALA A 117 3.62 8.22 -17.59
N GLY A 118 4.79 8.46 -18.04
CA GLY A 118 5.61 7.71 -18.96
C GLY A 118 5.16 6.32 -19.47
N PRO A 119 5.97 5.55 -20.17
CA PRO A 119 5.49 4.34 -20.88
C PRO A 119 4.78 3.39 -19.91
N ALA A 120 3.58 2.94 -20.32
CA ALA A 120 2.75 2.01 -19.58
C ALA A 120 3.59 0.81 -19.10
N VAL A 121 3.62 0.59 -17.79
CA VAL A 121 4.19 -0.63 -17.22
C VAL A 121 3.31 -1.78 -17.68
N LYS A 122 3.80 -2.58 -18.62
CA LYS A 122 3.15 -3.83 -18.98
C LYS A 122 3.30 -4.79 -17.79
N VAL A 123 2.26 -4.90 -17.00
CA VAL A 123 2.16 -5.95 -15.97
C VAL A 123 1.87 -7.26 -16.71
N SER A 124 2.87 -8.12 -16.84
CA SER A 124 2.64 -9.49 -17.25
C SER A 124 2.06 -10.24 -16.03
N VAL A 125 0.78 -10.56 -16.10
CA VAL A 125 0.19 -11.52 -15.17
C VAL A 125 0.71 -12.90 -15.54
N PRO A 126 1.36 -13.64 -14.63
CA PRO A 126 1.69 -15.03 -14.88
C PRO A 126 0.36 -15.78 -15.07
N THR A 127 0.10 -16.28 -16.27
CA THR A 127 -0.99 -17.24 -16.48
C THR A 127 -0.61 -18.51 -15.74
N SER A 128 -1.39 -18.87 -14.74
CA SER A 128 -1.32 -20.19 -14.11
C SER A 128 -1.78 -21.24 -15.14
N GLY A 129 -0.86 -21.79 -15.82
CA GLY A 129 -1.07 -22.86 -16.78
C GLY A 129 0.26 -23.52 -17.02
N ASP A 130 0.44 -24.60 -16.33
CA ASP A 130 1.15 -25.82 -16.68
C ASP A 130 1.73 -26.43 -15.41
N ALA A 131 0.82 -27.11 -14.69
CA ALA A 131 1.19 -28.21 -13.81
C ALA A 131 0.74 -29.48 -14.54
N ASP A 132 1.66 -30.11 -15.24
CA ASP A 132 1.65 -31.53 -15.53
C ASP A 132 2.70 -32.22 -14.66
#